data_29c01c15770e437791c6e01300b8e834
#
_entry.id   29c01c15770e437791c6e01300b8e834
#
_cell.length_a   1.000
_cell.length_b   1.000
_cell.length_c   1.000
_cell.angle_alpha   90.00
_cell.angle_beta   90.00
_cell.angle_gamma   90.00
#
_symmetry.space_group_name_H-M   'P 1'
#
loop_
_entity.id
_entity.type
_entity.pdbx_description
1 polymer ?
#
loop_
_entity_poly.entity_id
_entity_poly.type
_entity_poly.pdbx_seq_one_letter_code
_entity_poly.pdbx_strand_id
1 'polypeptide(L)'
;MQVKLALFGKFALTGQGVSVKFATDHARALLAYLAVEPGTHDRSALAALLWPEQPENAARQNLRQALLHLKQGMRTIGGVDSDLDQLLTITARTLQFQSDLVTIDVAQLQALWAACNSHEHAALSACAPCLARLQQAVELYQGEFLQGFFLKNSRPFEEWVEYVRGQLHRRTLEALNLLTAAAEAAGLYEQMQQHATRQLALEPWREEAHQQLMRALALNGQGSAALAHYLVCRQVLQEELGAAPSPATVALYEEIKRGTLLPISPRSTADLLPRTPATTPLLLTPVSPPRHNLPAHLPLLVGREEPLLDLYTLVCQATQRLITLVGMGG
;
A
#
# COMPACT_ATOMS: atom_id res chain seq x y z
N MET A 1 19.72 -2.83 19.04
CA MET A 1 20.12 -3.67 17.89
C MET A 1 18.89 -3.87 17.02
N GLN A 2 18.93 -3.55 15.71
CA GLN A 2 17.74 -3.65 14.85
C GLN A 2 17.85 -4.93 14.02
N VAL A 3 17.06 -5.94 14.39
CA VAL A 3 16.90 -7.18 13.61
C VAL A 3 15.64 -7.03 12.75
N LYS A 4 15.74 -7.36 11.46
CA LYS A 4 14.63 -7.27 10.51
C LYS A 4 14.40 -8.64 9.87
N LEU A 5 13.14 -9.09 9.92
CA LEU A 5 12.65 -10.28 9.23
C LEU A 5 11.75 -9.83 8.07
N ALA A 6 12.19 -10.07 6.85
CA ALA A 6 11.40 -9.87 5.64
C ALA A 6 10.74 -11.18 5.24
N LEU A 7 9.42 -11.15 5.12
CA LEU A 7 8.55 -12.26 4.72
C LEU A 7 7.78 -11.94 3.42
N PHE A 8 7.71 -10.66 3.04
CA PHE A 8 7.24 -10.26 1.71
C PHE A 8 8.37 -10.42 0.69
N GLY A 9 8.07 -11.10 -0.41
CA GLY A 9 9.07 -11.50 -1.38
C GLY A 9 9.93 -12.66 -0.84
N LYS A 10 11.24 -12.58 -1.05
CA LYS A 10 12.17 -13.62 -0.58
C LYS A 10 12.37 -13.53 0.93
N PHE A 11 12.24 -14.67 1.61
CA PHE A 11 12.55 -14.78 3.03
C PHE A 11 13.97 -14.28 3.33
N ALA A 12 14.13 -13.33 4.26
CA ALA A 12 15.40 -12.83 4.71
C ALA A 12 15.36 -12.40 6.19
N LEU A 13 16.33 -12.86 6.97
CA LEU A 13 16.58 -12.34 8.32
C LEU A 13 17.89 -11.55 8.27
N THR A 14 17.87 -10.29 8.67
CA THR A 14 19.02 -9.39 8.64
C THR A 14 19.21 -8.72 9.99
N GLY A 15 20.45 -8.52 10.40
CA GLY A 15 20.82 -7.75 11.58
C GLY A 15 22.21 -7.17 11.40
N GLN A 16 22.42 -5.90 11.77
CA GLN A 16 23.70 -5.20 11.63
C GLN A 16 24.29 -5.24 10.20
N GLY A 17 23.43 -5.26 9.16
CA GLY A 17 23.86 -5.38 7.77
C GLY A 17 24.26 -6.79 7.32
N VAL A 18 24.16 -7.79 8.18
CA VAL A 18 24.47 -9.20 7.87
C VAL A 18 23.17 -9.96 7.60
N SER A 19 23.13 -10.73 6.52
CA SER A 19 22.03 -11.65 6.22
C SER A 19 22.32 -13.03 6.77
N VAL A 20 21.34 -13.58 7.49
CA VAL A 20 21.42 -14.93 8.08
C VAL A 20 21.22 -16.00 7.02
N LYS A 21 22.13 -16.96 6.98
CA LYS A 21 21.94 -18.20 6.20
C LYS A 21 21.51 -19.33 7.14
N PHE A 22 20.31 -19.84 6.92
CA PHE A 22 19.84 -21.00 7.68
C PHE A 22 20.26 -22.30 7.01
N ALA A 23 20.63 -23.28 7.83
CA ALA A 23 21.10 -24.59 7.36
C ALA A 23 19.99 -25.42 6.70
N THR A 24 18.71 -25.18 7.06
CA THR A 24 17.57 -25.97 6.59
C THR A 24 16.34 -25.08 6.31
N ASP A 25 15.52 -25.51 5.37
CA ASP A 25 14.24 -24.86 5.06
C ASP A 25 13.25 -24.98 6.22
N HIS A 26 13.29 -26.07 6.98
CA HIS A 26 12.47 -26.24 8.17
C HIS A 26 12.76 -25.20 9.26
N ALA A 27 14.02 -24.76 9.42
CA ALA A 27 14.32 -23.67 10.34
C ALA A 27 13.74 -22.33 9.88
N ARG A 28 13.77 -22.05 8.57
CA ARG A 28 13.12 -20.88 7.95
C ARG A 28 11.60 -20.94 8.10
N ALA A 29 11.00 -22.09 7.79
CA ALA A 29 9.56 -22.32 7.93
C ALA A 29 9.08 -22.13 9.36
N LEU A 30 9.81 -22.69 10.33
CA LEU A 30 9.52 -22.52 11.75
C LEU A 30 9.55 -21.05 12.17
N LEU A 31 10.58 -20.30 11.76
CA LEU A 31 10.68 -18.88 12.08
C LEU A 31 9.56 -18.08 11.43
N ALA A 32 9.25 -18.33 10.16
CA ALA A 32 8.17 -17.64 9.44
C ALA A 32 6.81 -17.88 10.13
N TYR A 33 6.52 -19.14 10.49
CA TYR A 33 5.28 -19.49 11.20
C TYR A 33 5.16 -18.76 12.54
N LEU A 34 6.21 -18.84 13.38
CA LEU A 34 6.21 -18.20 14.70
C LEU A 34 6.17 -16.67 14.65
N ALA A 35 6.69 -16.08 13.58
CA ALA A 35 6.69 -14.63 13.39
C ALA A 35 5.33 -14.08 12.95
N VAL A 36 4.53 -14.88 12.25
CA VAL A 36 3.19 -14.49 11.73
C VAL A 36 2.08 -14.88 12.70
N GLU A 37 2.25 -16.00 13.39
CA GLU A 37 1.30 -16.50 14.39
C GLU A 37 1.84 -16.15 15.81
N PRO A 38 1.39 -15.02 16.38
CA PRO A 38 1.88 -14.62 17.70
C PRO A 38 1.33 -15.51 18.81
N GLY A 39 2.13 -15.69 19.87
CA GLY A 39 1.71 -16.41 21.05
C GLY A 39 2.52 -17.66 21.35
N THR A 40 1.95 -18.52 22.20
CA THR A 40 2.59 -19.75 22.67
C THR A 40 2.09 -20.96 21.89
N HIS A 41 2.98 -21.69 21.25
CA HIS A 41 2.66 -22.84 20.41
C HIS A 41 3.07 -24.14 21.09
N ASP A 42 2.22 -25.16 21.02
CA ASP A 42 2.55 -26.51 21.45
C ASP A 42 3.59 -27.12 20.50
N ARG A 43 4.63 -27.74 21.05
CA ARG A 43 5.72 -28.32 20.27
C ARG A 43 5.29 -29.53 19.45
N SER A 44 4.27 -30.29 19.91
CA SER A 44 3.74 -31.40 19.13
C SER A 44 2.92 -30.90 17.94
N ALA A 45 2.17 -29.81 18.11
CA ALA A 45 1.47 -29.16 17.00
C ALA A 45 2.44 -28.62 15.94
N LEU A 46 3.53 -27.94 16.34
CA LEU A 46 4.57 -27.48 15.42
C LEU A 46 5.29 -28.64 14.71
N ALA A 47 5.54 -29.73 15.41
CA ALA A 47 6.14 -30.92 14.82
C ALA A 47 5.20 -31.56 13.77
N ALA A 48 3.90 -31.67 14.07
CA ALA A 48 2.92 -32.18 13.13
C ALA A 48 2.71 -31.24 11.92
N LEU A 49 2.79 -29.93 12.13
CA LEU A 49 2.72 -28.95 11.05
C LEU A 49 3.89 -29.11 10.06
N LEU A 50 5.12 -29.23 10.57
CA LEU A 50 6.32 -29.22 9.73
C LEU A 50 6.75 -30.59 9.22
N TRP A 51 6.36 -31.69 9.90
CA TRP A 51 6.69 -33.07 9.54
C TRP A 51 5.48 -34.00 9.68
N PRO A 52 4.38 -33.76 8.94
CA PRO A 52 3.14 -34.51 9.09
C PRO A 52 3.28 -36.00 8.72
N GLU A 53 4.21 -36.34 7.85
CA GLU A 53 4.43 -37.71 7.37
C GLU A 53 5.37 -38.52 8.29
N GLN A 54 5.95 -37.88 9.32
CA GLN A 54 6.88 -38.56 10.22
C GLN A 54 6.18 -39.07 11.49
N PRO A 55 6.60 -40.20 12.04
CA PRO A 55 6.18 -40.62 13.37
C PRO A 55 6.43 -39.52 14.41
N GLU A 56 5.55 -39.38 15.39
CA GLU A 56 5.59 -38.28 16.38
C GLU A 56 6.98 -38.09 17.04
N ASN A 57 7.63 -39.18 17.43
CA ASN A 57 8.96 -39.11 18.04
C ASN A 57 10.02 -38.57 17.08
N ALA A 58 9.98 -38.96 15.81
CA ALA A 58 10.89 -38.47 14.78
C ALA A 58 10.60 -37.00 14.46
N ALA A 59 9.33 -36.59 14.33
CA ALA A 59 8.93 -35.21 14.12
C ALA A 59 9.38 -34.30 15.27
N ARG A 60 9.25 -34.75 16.52
CA ARG A 60 9.77 -34.02 17.70
C ARG A 60 11.30 -33.91 17.72
N GLN A 61 12.01 -34.94 17.27
CA GLN A 61 13.47 -34.88 17.14
C GLN A 61 13.87 -33.91 16.04
N ASN A 62 13.22 -33.92 14.90
CA ASN A 62 13.43 -32.99 13.78
C ASN A 62 13.16 -31.54 14.21
N LEU A 63 12.10 -31.28 15.01
CA LEU A 63 11.83 -29.95 15.57
C LEU A 63 12.97 -29.48 16.50
N ARG A 64 13.55 -30.36 17.32
CA ARG A 64 14.72 -29.99 18.15
C ARG A 64 15.91 -29.59 17.27
N GLN A 65 16.13 -30.30 16.17
CA GLN A 65 17.21 -30.00 15.24
C GLN A 65 16.97 -28.68 14.50
N ALA A 66 15.72 -28.43 14.05
CA ALA A 66 15.36 -27.16 13.42
C ALA A 66 15.54 -25.97 14.38
N LEU A 67 15.18 -26.12 15.64
CA LEU A 67 15.43 -25.13 16.69
C LEU A 67 16.92 -24.87 16.93
N LEU A 68 17.75 -25.90 16.87
CA LEU A 68 19.20 -25.75 16.97
C LEU A 68 19.74 -24.93 15.79
N HIS A 69 19.33 -25.26 14.55
CA HIS A 69 19.73 -24.53 13.36
C HIS A 69 19.22 -23.08 13.37
N LEU A 70 18.01 -22.85 13.88
CA LEU A 70 17.44 -21.52 14.03
C LEU A 70 18.28 -20.68 15.00
N LYS A 71 18.60 -21.21 16.18
CA LYS A 71 19.47 -20.54 17.16
C LYS A 71 20.87 -20.27 16.60
N GLN A 72 21.46 -21.23 15.91
CA GLN A 72 22.76 -21.06 15.27
C GLN A 72 22.75 -19.93 14.23
N GLY A 73 21.72 -19.90 13.39
CA GLY A 73 21.53 -18.81 12.43
C GLY A 73 21.41 -17.44 13.11
N MET A 74 20.58 -17.33 14.13
CA MET A 74 20.39 -16.07 14.88
C MET A 74 21.67 -15.56 15.53
N ARG A 75 22.53 -16.44 16.06
CA ARG A 75 23.81 -16.05 16.65
C ARG A 75 24.77 -15.38 15.66
N THR A 76 24.62 -15.59 14.36
CA THR A 76 25.47 -14.94 13.35
C THR A 76 25.28 -13.43 13.26
N ILE A 77 24.15 -12.90 13.71
CA ILE A 77 23.82 -11.47 13.66
C ILE A 77 23.95 -10.74 14.99
N GLY A 78 24.10 -11.47 16.10
CA GLY A 78 24.08 -10.89 17.44
C GLY A 78 25.38 -10.97 18.22
N GLY A 79 26.36 -11.77 17.79
CA GLY A 79 27.54 -12.10 18.61
C GLY A 79 27.23 -13.05 19.78
N VAL A 80 28.23 -13.36 20.59
CA VAL A 80 28.16 -14.39 21.64
C VAL A 80 27.30 -13.98 22.84
N ASP A 81 27.11 -12.68 23.07
CA ASP A 81 26.38 -12.11 24.22
C ASP A 81 25.10 -11.38 23.82
N SER A 82 24.47 -11.76 22.70
CA SER A 82 23.29 -11.03 22.23
C SER A 82 22.01 -11.52 22.91
N ASP A 83 21.09 -10.56 23.16
CA ASP A 83 19.70 -10.78 23.63
C ASP A 83 18.87 -11.69 22.69
N LEU A 84 19.46 -12.21 21.62
CA LEU A 84 18.80 -13.09 20.65
C LEU A 84 18.41 -14.45 21.24
N ASP A 85 19.05 -14.89 22.31
CA ASP A 85 18.57 -16.07 23.06
C ASP A 85 17.20 -15.77 23.75
N GLN A 86 16.85 -14.48 23.94
CA GLN A 86 15.55 -14.06 24.46
C GLN A 86 14.43 -14.08 23.40
N LEU A 87 14.78 -14.13 22.10
CA LEU A 87 13.79 -14.19 21.02
C LEU A 87 12.93 -15.46 21.05
N LEU A 88 13.40 -16.52 21.67
CA LEU A 88 12.71 -17.79 21.74
C LEU A 88 12.59 -18.27 23.19
N THR A 89 11.37 -18.22 23.73
CA THR A 89 11.06 -18.88 25.00
C THR A 89 10.69 -20.33 24.72
N ILE A 90 11.57 -21.26 25.16
CA ILE A 90 11.43 -22.70 24.91
C ILE A 90 11.20 -23.41 26.24
N THR A 91 10.07 -24.09 26.37
CA THR A 91 9.78 -24.98 27.49
C THR A 91 9.81 -26.46 27.05
N ALA A 92 9.52 -27.38 27.95
CA ALA A 92 9.39 -28.79 27.60
C ALA A 92 8.22 -29.05 26.61
N ARG A 93 7.16 -28.27 26.68
CA ARG A 93 5.92 -28.46 25.91
C ARG A 93 5.67 -27.37 24.87
N THR A 94 6.16 -26.16 25.10
CA THR A 94 5.76 -24.99 24.30
C THR A 94 6.96 -24.25 23.74
N LEU A 95 6.70 -23.46 22.71
CA LEU A 95 7.61 -22.55 22.04
C LEU A 95 6.89 -21.22 21.80
N GLN A 96 7.54 -20.11 22.13
CA GLN A 96 7.05 -18.76 21.86
C GLN A 96 8.17 -17.92 21.24
N PHE A 97 7.81 -17.15 20.22
CA PHE A 97 8.69 -16.17 19.61
C PHE A 97 8.35 -14.76 20.14
N GLN A 98 9.39 -14.04 20.57
CA GLN A 98 9.27 -12.67 21.08
C GLN A 98 9.44 -11.70 19.90
N SER A 99 8.33 -11.32 19.27
CA SER A 99 8.32 -10.47 18.08
C SER A 99 8.76 -9.01 18.34
N ASP A 100 8.66 -8.56 19.60
CA ASP A 100 8.96 -7.16 19.98
C ASP A 100 10.42 -6.74 19.75
N LEU A 101 11.31 -7.70 19.68
CA LEU A 101 12.75 -7.49 19.44
C LEU A 101 13.13 -7.51 17.96
N VAL A 102 12.18 -7.81 17.08
CA VAL A 102 12.40 -8.00 15.64
C VAL A 102 11.40 -7.18 14.84
N THR A 103 11.87 -6.43 13.87
CA THR A 103 10.99 -5.75 12.91
C THR A 103 10.53 -6.75 11.86
N ILE A 104 9.24 -7.09 11.84
CA ILE A 104 8.63 -8.05 10.91
C ILE A 104 7.68 -7.30 9.99
N ASP A 105 7.91 -7.34 8.69
CA ASP A 105 7.12 -6.62 7.68
C ASP A 105 5.64 -7.00 7.67
N VAL A 106 5.31 -8.28 7.76
CA VAL A 106 3.92 -8.79 7.86
C VAL A 106 3.24 -8.30 9.13
N ALA A 107 3.93 -8.35 10.28
CA ALA A 107 3.37 -7.87 11.55
C ALA A 107 3.14 -6.36 11.53
N GLN A 108 4.05 -5.59 10.90
CA GLN A 108 3.86 -4.16 10.69
C GLN A 108 2.61 -3.86 9.84
N LEU A 109 2.44 -4.58 8.71
CA LEU A 109 1.24 -4.43 7.87
C LEU A 109 -0.03 -4.73 8.67
N GLN A 110 -0.05 -5.83 9.42
CA GLN A 110 -1.20 -6.21 10.26
C GLN A 110 -1.49 -5.16 11.34
N ALA A 111 -0.47 -4.61 12.00
CA ALA A 111 -0.61 -3.55 13.00
C ALA A 111 -1.17 -2.25 12.40
N LEU A 112 -0.73 -1.86 11.21
CA LEU A 112 -1.25 -0.68 10.50
C LEU A 112 -2.75 -0.85 10.19
N TRP A 113 -3.17 -2.04 9.73
CA TRP A 113 -4.58 -2.35 9.52
C TRP A 113 -5.40 -2.35 10.83
N ALA A 114 -4.89 -2.98 11.87
CA ALA A 114 -5.54 -3.01 13.18
C ALA A 114 -5.73 -1.58 13.72
N ALA A 115 -4.74 -0.71 13.55
CA ALA A 115 -4.81 0.69 13.95
C ALA A 115 -5.84 1.51 13.14
N CYS A 116 -6.15 1.12 11.90
CA CYS A 116 -7.24 1.72 11.12
C CYS A 116 -8.62 1.29 11.65
N ASN A 117 -8.74 0.06 12.16
CA ASN A 117 -10.00 -0.48 12.67
C ASN A 117 -10.27 -0.09 14.13
N SER A 118 -9.27 0.42 14.85
CA SER A 118 -9.36 0.69 16.30
C SER A 118 -9.92 2.06 16.67
N HIS A 119 -10.15 2.97 15.72
CA HIS A 119 -10.73 4.28 16.01
C HIS A 119 -11.96 4.58 15.14
N GLU A 120 -12.85 5.38 15.69
CA GLU A 120 -14.07 5.78 15.00
C GLU A 120 -13.75 6.81 13.89
N HIS A 121 -14.27 6.57 12.69
CA HIS A 121 -14.25 7.49 11.57
C HIS A 121 -15.49 7.30 10.69
N ALA A 122 -16.00 8.39 10.12
CA ALA A 122 -17.20 8.35 9.27
C ALA A 122 -16.99 7.53 7.98
N ALA A 123 -15.79 7.63 7.41
CA ALA A 123 -15.36 6.83 6.25
C ALA A 123 -13.84 6.70 6.28
N LEU A 124 -13.35 5.47 6.06
CA LEU A 124 -11.91 5.19 6.07
C LEU A 124 -11.19 5.92 4.94
N SER A 125 -11.83 6.03 3.77
CA SER A 125 -11.32 6.76 2.60
C SER A 125 -11.23 8.29 2.77
N ALA A 126 -11.82 8.85 3.83
CA ALA A 126 -11.74 10.27 4.17
C ALA A 126 -10.88 10.54 5.41
N CYS A 127 -10.34 9.51 6.06
CA CYS A 127 -9.56 9.61 7.28
C CYS A 127 -8.06 9.73 6.98
N ALA A 128 -7.50 10.95 7.02
CA ALA A 128 -6.09 11.19 6.68
C ALA A 128 -5.09 10.33 7.47
N PRO A 129 -5.22 10.11 8.82
CA PRO A 129 -4.32 9.19 9.52
C PRO A 129 -4.41 7.75 9.04
N CYS A 130 -5.60 7.25 8.67
CA CYS A 130 -5.76 5.90 8.14
C CYS A 130 -5.20 5.78 6.73
N LEU A 131 -5.42 6.76 5.86
CA LEU A 131 -4.82 6.77 4.52
C LEU A 131 -3.29 6.74 4.60
N ALA A 132 -2.67 7.49 5.52
CA ALA A 132 -1.22 7.42 5.73
C ALA A 132 -0.76 6.03 6.20
N ARG A 133 -1.51 5.35 7.08
CA ARG A 133 -1.22 3.98 7.50
C ARG A 133 -1.38 2.98 6.36
N LEU A 134 -2.45 3.11 5.56
CA LEU A 134 -2.68 2.25 4.39
C LEU A 134 -1.58 2.43 3.35
N GLN A 135 -1.11 3.66 3.13
CA GLN A 135 0.03 3.92 2.25
C GLN A 135 1.29 3.19 2.72
N GLN A 136 1.61 3.28 4.02
CA GLN A 136 2.73 2.53 4.60
C GLN A 136 2.54 1.01 4.47
N ALA A 137 1.32 0.50 4.70
CA ALA A 137 1.03 -0.92 4.57
C ALA A 137 1.25 -1.43 3.14
N VAL A 138 0.82 -0.66 2.14
CA VAL A 138 1.04 -0.98 0.73
C VAL A 138 2.53 -0.94 0.37
N GLU A 139 3.31 -0.02 0.93
CA GLU A 139 4.75 0.08 0.71
C GLU A 139 5.53 -1.12 1.30
N LEU A 140 5.04 -1.71 2.39
CA LEU A 140 5.61 -2.93 2.96
C LEU A 140 5.43 -4.16 2.06
N TYR A 141 4.35 -4.21 1.27
CA TYR A 141 4.05 -5.35 0.39
C TYR A 141 4.90 -5.31 -0.88
N GLN A 142 6.15 -5.78 -0.79
CA GLN A 142 7.14 -5.78 -1.89
C GLN A 142 7.08 -7.02 -2.79
N GLY A 143 6.21 -7.98 -2.47
CA GLY A 143 6.02 -9.23 -3.19
C GLY A 143 5.10 -10.15 -2.40
N GLU A 144 4.80 -11.34 -2.94
CA GLU A 144 3.97 -12.31 -2.24
C GLU A 144 4.63 -12.79 -0.93
N PHE A 145 3.81 -13.16 0.03
CA PHE A 145 4.27 -13.77 1.27
C PHE A 145 5.06 -15.05 0.98
N LEU A 146 6.30 -15.13 1.48
CA LEU A 146 7.25 -16.24 1.27
C LEU A 146 7.40 -16.63 -0.22
N GLN A 147 7.58 -15.64 -1.09
CA GLN A 147 7.70 -15.85 -2.54
C GLN A 147 8.84 -16.80 -2.89
N GLY A 148 8.53 -17.89 -3.60
CA GLY A 148 9.51 -18.88 -4.02
C GLY A 148 10.01 -19.79 -2.90
N PHE A 149 9.46 -19.68 -1.69
CA PHE A 149 9.72 -20.62 -0.60
C PHE A 149 8.72 -21.76 -0.64
N PHE A 150 9.21 -22.99 -0.56
CA PHE A 150 8.40 -24.20 -0.53
C PHE A 150 9.02 -25.23 0.42
N LEU A 151 8.20 -25.79 1.31
CA LEU A 151 8.61 -26.81 2.27
C LEU A 151 8.16 -28.21 1.79
N LYS A 152 9.08 -29.00 1.30
CA LYS A 152 8.77 -30.35 0.84
C LYS A 152 8.16 -31.21 1.95
N ASN A 153 7.18 -32.06 1.60
CA ASN A 153 6.53 -33.03 2.48
C ASN A 153 5.86 -32.41 3.70
N SER A 154 5.40 -31.17 3.58
CA SER A 154 4.63 -30.50 4.63
C SER A 154 3.41 -29.79 4.04
N ARG A 155 2.40 -30.57 3.65
CA ARG A 155 1.14 -30.07 3.12
C ARG A 155 0.43 -29.09 4.10
N PRO A 156 0.35 -29.33 5.41
CA PRO A 156 -0.30 -28.40 6.33
C PRO A 156 0.40 -27.03 6.38
N PHE A 157 1.75 -26.99 6.26
CA PHE A 157 2.48 -25.73 6.22
C PHE A 157 2.22 -24.98 4.91
N GLU A 158 2.18 -25.66 3.77
CA GLU A 158 1.87 -25.07 2.47
C GLU A 158 0.43 -24.50 2.44
N GLU A 159 -0.55 -25.23 2.98
CA GLU A 159 -1.94 -24.76 3.13
C GLU A 159 -2.01 -23.49 4.00
N TRP A 160 -1.24 -23.44 5.08
CA TRP A 160 -1.11 -22.24 5.91
C TRP A 160 -0.46 -21.07 5.13
N VAL A 161 0.60 -21.31 4.38
CA VAL A 161 1.24 -20.28 3.55
C VAL A 161 0.26 -19.70 2.54
N GLU A 162 -0.49 -20.55 1.83
CA GLU A 162 -1.50 -20.11 0.86
C GLU A 162 -2.63 -19.30 1.54
N TYR A 163 -3.07 -19.72 2.70
CA TYR A 163 -4.07 -18.98 3.49
C TYR A 163 -3.58 -17.58 3.85
N VAL A 164 -2.37 -17.47 4.42
CA VAL A 164 -1.76 -16.18 4.80
C VAL A 164 -1.52 -15.31 3.56
N ARG A 165 -0.99 -15.89 2.47
CA ARG A 165 -0.76 -15.21 1.19
C ARG A 165 -2.06 -14.59 0.68
N GLY A 166 -3.14 -15.36 0.61
CA GLY A 166 -4.45 -14.86 0.16
C GLY A 166 -5.02 -13.76 1.07
N GLN A 167 -4.81 -13.84 2.38
CA GLN A 167 -5.24 -12.81 3.33
C GLN A 167 -4.50 -11.49 3.11
N LEU A 168 -3.16 -11.53 3.02
CA LEU A 168 -2.32 -10.35 2.85
C LEU A 168 -2.53 -9.70 1.47
N HIS A 169 -2.70 -10.52 0.44
CA HIS A 169 -3.02 -10.07 -0.92
C HIS A 169 -4.34 -9.28 -0.95
N ARG A 170 -5.43 -9.85 -0.42
CA ARG A 170 -6.73 -9.15 -0.35
C ARG A 170 -6.66 -7.84 0.42
N ARG A 171 -5.98 -7.81 1.57
CA ARG A 171 -5.81 -6.58 2.36
C ARG A 171 -5.03 -5.51 1.59
N THR A 172 -4.01 -5.92 0.84
CA THR A 172 -3.22 -4.99 0.02
C THR A 172 -4.06 -4.40 -1.12
N LEU A 173 -4.86 -5.22 -1.81
CA LEU A 173 -5.78 -4.74 -2.85
C LEU A 173 -6.86 -3.81 -2.29
N GLU A 174 -7.41 -4.13 -1.13
CA GLU A 174 -8.38 -3.28 -0.44
C GLU A 174 -7.76 -1.93 -0.07
N ALA A 175 -6.54 -1.92 0.48
CA ALA A 175 -5.81 -0.69 0.78
C ALA A 175 -5.58 0.16 -0.48
N LEU A 176 -5.12 -0.45 -1.56
CA LEU A 176 -4.92 0.22 -2.84
C LEU A 176 -6.21 0.82 -3.40
N ASN A 177 -7.33 0.08 -3.31
CA ASN A 177 -8.63 0.58 -3.75
C ASN A 177 -9.08 1.80 -2.95
N LEU A 178 -8.95 1.77 -1.61
CA LEU A 178 -9.26 2.90 -0.73
C LEU A 178 -8.38 4.12 -1.02
N LEU A 179 -7.07 3.91 -1.23
CA LEU A 179 -6.13 4.96 -1.59
C LEU A 179 -6.45 5.56 -2.96
N THR A 180 -6.86 4.74 -3.93
CA THR A 180 -7.27 5.19 -5.26
C THR A 180 -8.53 6.06 -5.17
N ALA A 181 -9.54 5.63 -4.42
CA ALA A 181 -10.76 6.41 -4.21
C ALA A 181 -10.50 7.74 -3.47
N ALA A 182 -9.63 7.72 -2.46
CA ALA A 182 -9.23 8.92 -1.75
C ALA A 182 -8.46 9.91 -2.65
N ALA A 183 -7.56 9.39 -3.48
CA ALA A 183 -6.81 10.19 -4.45
C ALA A 183 -7.74 10.83 -5.51
N GLU A 184 -8.75 10.09 -6.01
CA GLU A 184 -9.77 10.63 -6.90
C GLU A 184 -10.56 11.76 -6.24
N ALA A 185 -11.04 11.56 -5.01
CA ALA A 185 -11.80 12.56 -4.26
C ALA A 185 -10.98 13.81 -3.96
N ALA A 186 -9.66 13.69 -3.82
CA ALA A 186 -8.73 14.79 -3.59
C ALA A 186 -8.23 15.46 -4.89
N GLY A 187 -8.58 14.94 -6.07
CA GLY A 187 -8.08 15.43 -7.37
C GLY A 187 -6.60 15.09 -7.63
N LEU A 188 -6.05 14.10 -6.90
CA LEU A 188 -4.65 13.67 -7.00
C LEU A 188 -4.51 12.56 -8.06
N TYR A 189 -4.74 12.90 -9.32
CA TYR A 189 -4.88 11.92 -10.40
C TYR A 189 -3.61 11.12 -10.68
N GLU A 190 -2.44 11.67 -10.45
CA GLU A 190 -1.16 10.93 -10.58
C GLU A 190 -1.05 9.82 -9.51
N GLN A 191 -1.43 10.12 -8.27
CA GLN A 191 -1.45 9.11 -7.20
C GLN A 191 -2.52 8.04 -7.47
N MET A 192 -3.70 8.46 -7.94
CA MET A 192 -4.76 7.56 -8.39
C MET A 192 -4.23 6.59 -9.47
N GLN A 193 -3.51 7.11 -10.46
CA GLN A 193 -2.90 6.31 -11.52
C GLN A 193 -1.89 5.30 -10.95
N GLN A 194 -1.00 5.73 -10.04
CA GLN A 194 0.00 4.87 -9.41
C GLN A 194 -0.66 3.71 -8.65
N HIS A 195 -1.69 4.00 -7.84
CA HIS A 195 -2.39 2.97 -7.06
C HIS A 195 -3.18 2.01 -7.96
N ALA A 196 -3.89 2.50 -8.98
CA ALA A 196 -4.59 1.67 -9.94
C ALA A 196 -3.64 0.76 -10.74
N THR A 197 -2.51 1.29 -11.19
CA THR A 197 -1.47 0.51 -11.87
C THR A 197 -0.92 -0.59 -10.96
N ARG A 198 -0.72 -0.29 -9.67
CA ARG A 198 -0.25 -1.29 -8.71
C ARG A 198 -1.28 -2.39 -8.44
N GLN A 199 -2.59 -2.07 -8.42
CA GLN A 199 -3.64 -3.08 -8.37
C GLN A 199 -3.56 -4.02 -9.59
N LEU A 200 -3.38 -3.48 -10.80
CA LEU A 200 -3.26 -4.25 -12.04
C LEU A 200 -1.97 -5.09 -12.10
N ALA A 201 -0.90 -4.67 -11.44
CA ALA A 201 0.30 -5.49 -11.30
C ALA A 201 0.08 -6.70 -10.37
N LEU A 202 -0.87 -6.62 -9.44
CA LEU A 202 -1.25 -7.71 -8.53
C LEU A 202 -2.33 -8.62 -9.14
N GLU A 203 -3.34 -8.03 -9.76
CA GLU A 203 -4.45 -8.71 -10.43
C GLU A 203 -4.73 -8.06 -11.80
N PRO A 204 -4.10 -8.53 -12.88
CA PRO A 204 -4.27 -7.93 -14.21
C PRO A 204 -5.71 -7.94 -14.73
N TRP A 205 -6.52 -8.91 -14.30
CA TRP A 205 -7.93 -9.06 -14.70
C TRP A 205 -8.92 -8.24 -13.88
N ARG A 206 -8.47 -7.42 -12.93
CA ARG A 206 -9.33 -6.62 -12.06
C ARG A 206 -9.93 -5.45 -12.82
N GLU A 207 -11.15 -5.64 -13.32
CA GLU A 207 -11.83 -4.66 -14.19
C GLU A 207 -12.03 -3.30 -13.49
N GLU A 208 -12.33 -3.29 -12.20
CA GLU A 208 -12.45 -2.06 -11.41
C GLU A 208 -11.15 -1.22 -11.43
N ALA A 209 -9.98 -1.87 -11.34
CA ALA A 209 -8.71 -1.19 -11.41
C ALA A 209 -8.41 -0.62 -12.81
N HIS A 210 -8.86 -1.29 -13.86
CA HIS A 210 -8.82 -0.75 -15.23
C HIS A 210 -9.69 0.50 -15.36
N GLN A 211 -10.90 0.49 -14.81
CA GLN A 211 -11.80 1.66 -14.80
C GLN A 211 -11.14 2.83 -14.05
N GLN A 212 -10.58 2.57 -12.86
CA GLN A 212 -9.88 3.57 -12.06
C GLN A 212 -8.70 4.18 -12.82
N LEU A 213 -7.90 3.35 -13.51
CA LEU A 213 -6.78 3.83 -14.32
C LEU A 213 -7.24 4.65 -15.52
N MET A 214 -8.28 4.23 -16.24
CA MET A 214 -8.87 5.00 -17.34
C MET A 214 -9.37 6.37 -16.87
N ARG A 215 -10.07 6.42 -15.72
CA ARG A 215 -10.53 7.68 -15.12
C ARG A 215 -9.35 8.58 -14.72
N ALA A 216 -8.33 8.01 -14.06
CA ALA A 216 -7.14 8.74 -13.65
C ALA A 216 -6.43 9.39 -14.84
N LEU A 217 -6.22 8.62 -15.91
CA LEU A 217 -5.62 9.10 -17.16
C LEU A 217 -6.45 10.21 -17.81
N ALA A 218 -7.76 10.02 -17.94
CA ALA A 218 -8.64 10.98 -18.57
C ALA A 218 -8.71 12.30 -17.77
N LEU A 219 -8.86 12.22 -16.43
CA LEU A 219 -8.92 13.38 -15.54
C LEU A 219 -7.58 14.13 -15.46
N ASN A 220 -6.46 13.43 -15.72
CA ASN A 220 -5.13 14.02 -15.82
C ASN A 220 -4.81 14.56 -17.25
N GLY A 221 -5.82 14.71 -18.11
CA GLY A 221 -5.65 15.26 -19.46
C GLY A 221 -5.07 14.28 -20.49
N GLN A 222 -4.91 13.00 -20.13
CA GLN A 222 -4.33 11.94 -20.98
C GLN A 222 -5.43 11.09 -21.63
N GLY A 223 -6.43 11.72 -22.24
CA GLY A 223 -7.60 11.04 -22.79
C GLY A 223 -7.26 9.95 -23.83
N SER A 224 -6.29 10.20 -24.70
CA SER A 224 -5.84 9.19 -25.69
C SER A 224 -5.26 7.94 -25.03
N ALA A 225 -4.50 8.11 -23.93
CA ALA A 225 -3.95 6.98 -23.17
C ALA A 225 -5.06 6.20 -22.45
N ALA A 226 -6.08 6.89 -21.93
CA ALA A 226 -7.24 6.27 -21.31
C ALA A 226 -8.02 5.39 -22.32
N LEU A 227 -8.25 5.90 -23.54
CA LEU A 227 -8.90 5.14 -24.60
C LEU A 227 -8.07 3.92 -25.06
N ALA A 228 -6.74 4.07 -25.16
CA ALA A 228 -5.84 2.95 -25.46
C ALA A 228 -5.88 1.89 -24.35
N HIS A 229 -5.96 2.31 -23.08
CA HIS A 229 -6.04 1.40 -21.94
C HIS A 229 -7.31 0.54 -21.92
N TYR A 230 -8.43 1.05 -22.45
CA TYR A 230 -9.64 0.24 -22.64
C TYR A 230 -9.39 -1.00 -23.54
N LEU A 231 -8.58 -0.85 -24.57
CA LEU A 231 -8.23 -1.99 -25.44
C LEU A 231 -7.41 -3.04 -24.68
N VAL A 232 -6.51 -2.60 -23.81
CA VAL A 232 -5.75 -3.49 -22.92
C VAL A 232 -6.70 -4.22 -21.96
N CYS A 233 -7.61 -3.49 -21.30
CA CYS A 233 -8.63 -4.08 -20.43
C CYS A 233 -9.43 -5.17 -21.13
N ARG A 234 -9.95 -4.88 -22.33
CA ARG A 234 -10.72 -5.83 -23.13
C ARG A 234 -9.91 -7.08 -23.47
N GLN A 235 -8.66 -6.92 -23.84
CA GLN A 235 -7.78 -8.03 -24.18
C GLN A 235 -7.51 -8.92 -22.96
N VAL A 236 -7.13 -8.32 -21.83
CA VAL A 236 -6.84 -9.05 -20.58
C VAL A 236 -8.07 -9.82 -20.08
N LEU A 237 -9.24 -9.19 -20.07
CA LEU A 237 -10.48 -9.84 -19.65
C LEU A 237 -10.83 -11.03 -20.56
N GLN A 238 -10.60 -10.90 -21.88
CA GLN A 238 -10.83 -11.99 -22.83
C GLN A 238 -9.83 -13.13 -22.64
N GLU A 239 -8.55 -12.83 -22.40
CA GLU A 239 -7.49 -13.84 -22.26
C GLU A 239 -7.58 -14.58 -20.92
N GLU A 240 -7.80 -13.85 -19.81
CA GLU A 240 -7.77 -14.43 -18.47
C GLU A 240 -9.12 -15.01 -18.01
N LEU A 241 -10.23 -14.38 -18.41
CA LEU A 241 -11.57 -14.73 -17.93
C LEU A 241 -12.53 -15.21 -19.05
N GLY A 242 -12.13 -15.10 -20.32
CA GLY A 242 -13.01 -15.37 -21.46
C GLY A 242 -14.23 -14.42 -21.53
N ALA A 243 -14.14 -13.24 -20.91
CA ALA A 243 -15.25 -12.31 -20.73
C ALA A 243 -15.05 -11.01 -21.50
N ALA A 244 -16.17 -10.37 -21.88
CA ALA A 244 -16.16 -9.01 -22.39
C ALA A 244 -16.21 -8.01 -21.22
N PRO A 245 -15.73 -6.75 -21.42
CA PRO A 245 -15.87 -5.70 -20.43
C PRO A 245 -17.33 -5.46 -20.01
N SER A 246 -17.54 -5.12 -18.74
CA SER A 246 -18.86 -4.81 -18.20
C SER A 246 -19.48 -3.56 -18.85
N PRO A 247 -20.82 -3.41 -18.80
CA PRO A 247 -21.49 -2.21 -19.30
C PRO A 247 -20.94 -0.91 -18.69
N ALA A 248 -20.49 -0.95 -17.43
CA ALA A 248 -19.90 0.20 -16.74
C ALA A 248 -18.57 0.63 -17.38
N THR A 249 -17.72 -0.32 -17.74
CA THR A 249 -16.44 -0.05 -18.43
C THR A 249 -16.65 0.50 -19.83
N VAL A 250 -17.64 -0.04 -20.56
CA VAL A 250 -18.01 0.46 -21.90
C VAL A 250 -18.58 1.89 -21.80
N ALA A 251 -19.46 2.15 -20.83
CA ALA A 251 -20.00 3.50 -20.59
C ALA A 251 -18.89 4.51 -20.28
N LEU A 252 -17.94 4.14 -19.40
CA LEU A 252 -16.78 4.98 -19.08
C LEU A 252 -15.93 5.28 -20.34
N TYR A 253 -15.68 4.28 -21.18
CA TYR A 253 -14.98 4.47 -22.45
C TYR A 253 -15.70 5.50 -23.35
N GLU A 254 -17.02 5.40 -23.49
CA GLU A 254 -17.82 6.34 -24.29
C GLU A 254 -17.87 7.76 -23.68
N GLU A 255 -17.87 7.89 -22.35
CA GLU A 255 -17.77 9.19 -21.67
C GLU A 255 -16.41 9.85 -21.92
N ILE A 256 -15.33 9.09 -21.80
CA ILE A 256 -13.97 9.59 -22.09
C ILE A 256 -13.86 10.03 -23.56
N LYS A 257 -14.39 9.23 -24.48
CA LYS A 257 -14.37 9.50 -25.93
C LYS A 257 -15.14 10.78 -26.28
N ARG A 258 -16.25 11.06 -25.58
CA ARG A 258 -17.04 12.28 -25.75
C ARG A 258 -16.47 13.50 -25.02
N GLY A 259 -15.47 13.31 -24.17
CA GLY A 259 -14.90 14.37 -23.34
C GLY A 259 -15.86 14.89 -22.26
N THR A 260 -16.84 14.08 -21.85
CA THR A 260 -17.86 14.45 -20.87
C THR A 260 -17.50 14.05 -19.43
N LEU A 261 -16.38 13.38 -19.23
CA LEU A 261 -15.92 12.99 -17.89
C LEU A 261 -15.52 14.24 -17.10
N LEU A 262 -16.29 14.54 -16.07
CA LEU A 262 -16.00 15.67 -15.18
C LEU A 262 -15.20 15.19 -13.96
N PRO A 263 -14.22 16.00 -13.49
CA PRO A 263 -13.58 15.74 -12.21
C PRO A 263 -14.61 15.78 -11.09
N ILE A 264 -14.50 14.87 -10.13
CA ILE A 264 -15.28 14.96 -8.90
C ILE A 264 -14.77 16.21 -8.18
N SER A 265 -15.58 17.28 -8.13
CA SER A 265 -15.22 18.48 -7.37
C SER A 265 -14.95 18.05 -5.92
N PRO A 266 -13.79 18.38 -5.33
CA PRO A 266 -13.52 18.06 -3.93
C PRO A 266 -14.67 18.69 -3.13
N ARG A 267 -15.39 17.87 -2.36
CA ARG A 267 -16.39 18.40 -1.42
C ARG A 267 -15.65 19.33 -0.49
N SER A 268 -16.00 20.62 -0.59
CA SER A 268 -15.43 21.64 0.27
C SER A 268 -15.57 21.19 1.72
N THR A 269 -14.46 21.10 2.45
CA THR A 269 -14.42 20.81 3.88
C THR A 269 -15.22 21.84 4.71
N ALA A 270 -15.70 22.90 4.08
CA ALA A 270 -16.58 23.90 4.68
C ALA A 270 -17.99 23.35 5.04
N ASP A 271 -18.45 22.22 4.44
CA ASP A 271 -19.77 21.64 4.75
C ASP A 271 -19.75 20.68 5.96
N LEU A 272 -18.59 20.39 6.55
CA LEU A 272 -18.45 19.47 7.68
C LEU A 272 -18.29 20.18 9.05
N LEU A 273 -18.35 21.50 9.11
CA LEU A 273 -18.40 22.20 10.39
C LEU A 273 -19.83 22.12 10.94
N PRO A 274 -20.00 21.71 12.22
CA PRO A 274 -21.32 21.72 12.85
C PRO A 274 -21.86 23.16 12.86
N ARG A 275 -23.02 23.36 12.25
CA ARG A 275 -23.73 24.63 12.30
C ARG A 275 -24.09 24.93 13.75
N THR A 276 -23.37 25.84 14.38
CA THR A 276 -23.81 26.48 15.61
C THR A 276 -25.07 27.28 15.35
N PRO A 277 -26.07 27.29 16.28
CA PRO A 277 -27.31 28.02 16.07
C PRO A 277 -27.07 29.52 15.96
N ALA A 278 -27.78 30.13 15.06
CA ALA A 278 -27.67 31.50 14.60
C ALA A 278 -27.67 32.54 15.73
N THR A 279 -26.59 33.32 15.83
CA THR A 279 -26.60 34.64 16.42
C THR A 279 -26.83 35.66 15.30
N THR A 280 -27.76 36.57 15.51
CA THR A 280 -28.30 37.57 14.59
C THR A 280 -27.23 38.32 13.79
N PRO A 281 -27.42 38.53 12.48
CA PRO A 281 -26.39 39.12 11.63
C PRO A 281 -26.29 40.62 11.77
N LEU A 282 -25.09 41.09 12.08
CA LEU A 282 -24.67 42.45 11.76
C LEU A 282 -24.51 42.55 10.24
N LEU A 283 -25.23 43.47 9.62
CA LEU A 283 -25.19 43.81 8.19
C LEU A 283 -23.76 44.19 7.77
N LEU A 284 -23.04 43.26 7.19
CA LEU A 284 -21.84 43.54 6.40
C LEU A 284 -22.27 43.61 4.91
N THR A 285 -22.07 44.77 4.30
CA THR A 285 -22.24 45.02 2.88
C THR A 285 -21.45 44.04 2.05
N PRO A 286 -21.97 43.48 0.98
CA PRO A 286 -21.25 42.56 0.12
C PRO A 286 -20.09 43.28 -0.60
N VAL A 287 -18.85 42.86 -0.30
CA VAL A 287 -17.71 43.25 -1.12
C VAL A 287 -17.80 42.50 -2.42
N SER A 288 -18.09 43.23 -3.51
CA SER A 288 -18.08 42.67 -4.86
C SER A 288 -16.68 42.12 -5.19
N PRO A 289 -16.57 40.95 -5.83
CA PRO A 289 -15.27 40.43 -6.27
C PRO A 289 -14.59 41.43 -7.22
N PRO A 290 -13.27 41.56 -7.18
CA PRO A 290 -12.55 42.47 -8.06
C PRO A 290 -12.82 42.09 -9.54
N ARG A 291 -13.32 43.05 -10.31
CA ARG A 291 -13.52 42.86 -11.76
C ARG A 291 -12.16 42.86 -12.43
N HIS A 292 -11.74 41.72 -13.00
CA HIS A 292 -10.54 41.65 -13.84
C HIS A 292 -10.96 41.36 -15.30
N ASN A 293 -10.13 41.77 -16.23
CA ASN A 293 -10.33 41.60 -17.66
C ASN A 293 -9.48 40.49 -18.26
N LEU A 294 -9.04 39.52 -17.40
CA LEU A 294 -8.24 38.40 -17.86
C LEU A 294 -9.11 37.41 -18.69
N PRO A 295 -8.61 36.93 -19.84
CA PRO A 295 -9.32 35.94 -20.63
C PRO A 295 -9.50 34.62 -19.85
N ALA A 296 -10.62 33.93 -20.08
CA ALA A 296 -10.97 32.69 -19.40
C ALA A 296 -9.98 31.52 -19.73
N HIS A 297 -9.24 31.64 -20.82
CA HIS A 297 -8.21 30.68 -21.21
C HIS A 297 -6.90 31.42 -21.46
N LEU A 298 -5.85 31.03 -20.70
CA LEU A 298 -4.50 31.52 -20.91
C LEU A 298 -3.79 30.57 -21.86
N PRO A 299 -3.16 31.04 -22.94
CA PRO A 299 -2.33 30.20 -23.79
C PRO A 299 -1.11 29.71 -23.01
N LEU A 300 -0.67 28.47 -23.27
CA LEU A 300 0.55 27.92 -22.71
C LEU A 300 1.76 28.79 -23.15
N LEU A 301 2.44 29.37 -22.18
CA LEU A 301 3.67 30.14 -22.39
C LEU A 301 4.85 29.14 -22.45
N VAL A 302 5.19 28.69 -23.65
CA VAL A 302 6.34 27.79 -23.89
C VAL A 302 7.63 28.60 -24.02
N GLY A 303 8.69 28.19 -23.30
CA GLY A 303 10.01 28.80 -23.39
C GLY A 303 10.17 30.13 -22.62
N ARG A 304 9.32 30.40 -21.64
CA ARG A 304 9.39 31.59 -20.78
C ARG A 304 9.33 31.23 -19.29
N GLU A 305 9.86 30.07 -18.93
CA GLU A 305 9.84 29.54 -17.55
C GLU A 305 10.67 30.39 -16.58
N GLU A 306 11.89 30.82 -16.98
CA GLU A 306 12.75 31.69 -16.16
C GLU A 306 12.13 33.08 -15.92
N PRO A 307 11.63 33.82 -16.91
CA PRO A 307 10.98 35.11 -16.68
C PRO A 307 9.70 35.00 -15.80
N LEU A 308 9.00 33.87 -15.88
CA LEU A 308 7.82 33.62 -15.01
C LEU A 308 8.22 33.39 -13.57
N LEU A 309 9.33 32.70 -13.32
CA LEU A 309 9.85 32.46 -11.98
C LEU A 309 10.32 33.77 -11.32
N ASP A 310 10.98 34.63 -12.09
CA ASP A 310 11.41 35.97 -11.65
C ASP A 310 10.21 36.84 -11.33
N LEU A 311 9.19 36.85 -12.16
CA LEU A 311 7.93 37.56 -11.92
C LEU A 311 7.22 37.08 -10.68
N TYR A 312 7.12 35.76 -10.51
CA TYR A 312 6.53 35.14 -9.33
C TYR A 312 7.25 35.56 -8.06
N THR A 313 8.59 35.58 -8.09
CA THR A 313 9.43 36.00 -6.97
C THR A 313 9.18 37.46 -6.62
N LEU A 314 9.10 38.34 -7.60
CA LEU A 314 8.81 39.77 -7.42
C LEU A 314 7.41 40.02 -6.86
N VAL A 315 6.40 39.25 -7.31
CA VAL A 315 5.02 39.35 -6.80
C VAL A 315 4.91 38.86 -5.35
N CYS A 316 5.63 37.79 -5.01
CA CYS A 316 5.59 37.20 -3.68
C CYS A 316 6.39 38.01 -2.63
N GLN A 317 7.33 38.85 -3.03
CA GLN A 317 8.15 39.64 -2.12
C GLN A 317 7.42 40.86 -1.50
N ALA A 318 6.12 41.02 -1.62
CA ALA A 318 5.23 42.00 -0.93
C ALA A 318 5.75 43.44 -0.76
N THR A 319 6.94 43.76 -1.31
CA THR A 319 7.60 45.09 -1.19
C THR A 319 7.32 45.98 -2.40
N GLN A 320 6.84 45.42 -3.48
CA GLN A 320 6.59 46.12 -4.74
C GLN A 320 5.09 46.43 -4.87
N ARG A 321 4.76 47.72 -4.99
CA ARG A 321 3.38 48.19 -5.15
C ARG A 321 2.89 48.20 -6.62
N LEU A 322 3.82 48.15 -7.58
CA LEU A 322 3.54 48.14 -9.02
C LEU A 322 4.61 47.36 -9.74
N ILE A 323 4.20 46.44 -10.59
CA ILE A 323 5.07 45.69 -11.49
C ILE A 323 4.55 45.94 -12.91
N THR A 324 5.43 46.46 -13.79
CA THR A 324 5.08 46.69 -15.18
C THR A 324 5.89 45.76 -16.08
N LEU A 325 5.21 44.99 -16.92
CA LEU A 325 5.82 44.12 -17.93
C LEU A 325 5.90 44.88 -19.23
N VAL A 326 7.11 45.05 -19.76
CA VAL A 326 7.37 45.69 -21.06
C VAL A 326 7.90 44.61 -22.02
N GLY A 327 7.24 44.44 -23.15
CA GLY A 327 7.65 43.51 -24.21
C GLY A 327 7.53 44.19 -25.59
N MET A 328 8.33 43.72 -26.54
CA MET A 328 8.11 44.12 -27.93
C MET A 328 6.81 43.44 -28.41
N GLY A 329 5.85 44.24 -28.82
CA GLY A 329 4.61 43.76 -29.43
C GLY A 329 4.91 43.05 -30.74
N GLY A 330 4.56 41.78 -30.84
CA GLY A 330 4.55 41.00 -32.06
C GLY A 330 3.14 40.55 -32.39
#